data_dcc09b9cf185f3ceaa9476d467b43ac5
#
_entry.id   dcc09b9cf185f3ceaa9476d467b43ac5
#
_cell.length_a   1.000
_cell.length_b   1.000
_cell.length_c   1.000
_cell.angle_alpha   90.00
_cell.angle_beta   90.00
_cell.angle_gamma   90.00
#
_symmetry.space_group_name_H-M   'P 1'
#
loop_
_entity.id
_entity.type
_entity.pdbx_description
1 polymer ?
#
loop_
_entity_poly.entity_id
_entity_poly.type
_entity_poly.pdbx_seq_one_letter_code
_entity_poly.pdbx_strand_id
1 'polypeptide(L)'
;MNKPLYRFNYSQDIVNLQTVYSLFNRVSNIIFSVTFDEGFDDTLMTNAIQLLMERNDCLRLKFVKEGKETKQYFEAERNIGEIPSIAFSTNCQMDSFIRRFRRKAINVRKGETMKVVLATDPTGSRMLLIKISHMVADTYGIGILVNDLNAIYQALKNRTALPVAPGRFEDILINDSTYRANDAAIEKDRAFFIEYYQKRHPDRPDYCGIHGNTSDHWLKLKRKGAISLPYFFVKCDTKGYRFVIPAAITEKAAEWCTANNVTMNSFFFYTCAIACSLRNDRAKYQLPLELLNCRGTLADRKAAGTKVQSLSVYTTVDYEKTFNENIMALAAEQNELYRHTRLTYLEIQDIEHKLWNYSMMSQITNFCFSFIPFSTPEGLHLQVYSNGKGALPAYIALMLNVKTNEIYVNYDIQTQMCTPEQLIEFQNIYLNVIETVLKNPETRLNEIL
;
A
#
# COMPACT_ATOMS: atom_id res chain seq x y z
N MET A 1 -9.08 -15.34 32.89
CA MET A 1 -9.10 -13.85 32.75
C MET A 1 -9.72 -13.54 31.40
N ASN A 2 -10.76 -12.67 31.35
CA ASN A 2 -11.30 -12.23 30.08
C ASN A 2 -10.24 -11.39 29.36
N LYS A 3 -9.85 -11.82 28.15
CA LYS A 3 -8.91 -11.08 27.31
C LYS A 3 -9.59 -9.81 26.78
N PRO A 4 -8.93 -8.64 26.74
CA PRO A 4 -9.51 -7.46 26.14
C PRO A 4 -9.80 -7.70 24.65
N LEU A 5 -10.99 -7.31 24.20
CA LEU A 5 -11.43 -7.43 22.83
C LEU A 5 -11.45 -6.06 22.17
N TYR A 6 -10.80 -5.95 21.02
CA TYR A 6 -10.68 -4.71 20.24
C TYR A 6 -11.49 -4.82 18.94
N ARG A 7 -12.08 -3.72 18.49
CA ARG A 7 -12.60 -3.58 17.13
C ARG A 7 -11.44 -3.50 16.13
N PHE A 8 -11.71 -3.69 14.87
CA PHE A 8 -10.75 -3.37 13.82
C PHE A 8 -10.48 -1.86 13.80
N ASN A 9 -9.25 -1.48 13.47
CA ASN A 9 -8.96 -0.10 13.14
C ASN A 9 -9.36 0.18 11.66
N TYR A 10 -9.36 1.44 11.26
CA TYR A 10 -9.76 1.85 9.91
C TYR A 10 -8.95 1.14 8.80
N SER A 11 -7.68 0.82 9.02
CA SER A 11 -6.85 0.06 8.07
C SER A 11 -7.32 -1.39 7.94
N GLN A 12 -7.66 -2.03 9.04
CA GLN A 12 -8.13 -3.41 9.05
C GLN A 12 -9.53 -3.54 8.46
N ASP A 13 -10.37 -2.50 8.57
CA ASP A 13 -11.73 -2.53 8.02
C ASP A 13 -11.73 -2.72 6.51
N ILE A 14 -10.91 -1.96 5.76
CA ILE A 14 -10.81 -2.12 4.31
C ILE A 14 -10.20 -3.47 3.91
N VAL A 15 -9.19 -3.95 4.63
CA VAL A 15 -8.58 -5.25 4.39
C VAL A 15 -9.56 -6.39 4.67
N ASN A 16 -10.36 -6.27 5.75
CA ASN A 16 -11.41 -7.24 6.08
C ASN A 16 -12.50 -7.26 5.01
N LEU A 17 -12.95 -6.09 4.53
CA LEU A 17 -13.90 -5.99 3.43
C LEU A 17 -13.40 -6.73 2.19
N GLN A 18 -12.19 -6.45 1.75
CA GLN A 18 -11.57 -7.13 0.62
C GLN A 18 -11.47 -8.64 0.84
N THR A 19 -11.17 -9.08 2.06
CA THR A 19 -11.05 -10.50 2.41
C THR A 19 -12.40 -11.20 2.41
N VAL A 20 -13.46 -10.54 2.90
CA VAL A 20 -14.83 -11.10 2.97
C VAL A 20 -15.44 -11.24 1.58
N TYR A 21 -15.29 -10.23 0.73
CA TYR A 21 -15.88 -10.24 -0.62
C TYR A 21 -15.01 -10.93 -1.67
N SER A 22 -13.73 -11.15 -1.42
CA SER A 22 -12.88 -11.94 -2.31
C SER A 22 -13.06 -13.43 -2.07
N LEU A 23 -13.54 -14.16 -3.07
CA LEU A 23 -13.69 -15.62 -3.01
C LEU A 23 -12.37 -16.35 -2.71
N PHE A 24 -11.23 -15.71 -2.90
CA PHE A 24 -9.91 -16.33 -2.78
C PHE A 24 -9.13 -15.95 -1.52
N ASN A 25 -9.61 -15.05 -0.67
CA ASN A 25 -9.01 -14.60 0.61
C ASN A 25 -7.51 -14.21 0.54
N ARG A 26 -6.89 -14.20 -0.63
CA ARG A 26 -5.45 -13.93 -0.81
C ARG A 26 -5.14 -12.49 -1.19
N VAL A 27 -6.16 -11.69 -1.49
CA VAL A 27 -6.03 -10.25 -1.79
C VAL A 27 -5.25 -9.51 -0.68
N SER A 28 -5.47 -9.92 0.57
CA SER A 28 -4.83 -9.34 1.75
C SER A 28 -3.48 -9.96 2.12
N ASN A 29 -2.90 -10.84 1.30
CA ASN A 29 -1.57 -11.40 1.59
C ASN A 29 -0.48 -10.52 1.02
N ILE A 30 0.48 -10.15 1.86
CA ILE A 30 1.74 -9.54 1.44
C ILE A 30 2.79 -10.65 1.40
N ILE A 31 3.53 -10.74 0.29
CA ILE A 31 4.52 -11.80 0.07
C ILE A 31 5.83 -11.15 -0.32
N PHE A 32 6.89 -11.50 0.38
CA PHE A 32 8.22 -10.97 0.12
C PHE A 32 9.29 -11.98 0.50
N SER A 33 10.48 -11.80 -0.04
CA SER A 33 11.69 -12.48 0.41
C SER A 33 12.69 -11.51 1.00
N VAL A 34 13.47 -12.02 1.95
CA VAL A 34 14.64 -11.33 2.51
C VAL A 34 15.84 -12.22 2.29
N THR A 35 16.76 -11.79 1.44
CA THR A 35 18.02 -12.50 1.17
C THR A 35 19.12 -11.91 2.03
N PHE A 36 20.00 -12.75 2.57
CA PHE A 36 21.11 -12.39 3.43
C PHE A 36 22.42 -12.67 2.68
N ASP A 37 23.26 -11.67 2.49
CA ASP A 37 24.53 -11.79 1.74
C ASP A 37 25.47 -12.83 2.39
N GLU A 38 25.59 -12.79 3.72
CA GLU A 38 26.38 -13.76 4.48
C GLU A 38 25.63 -15.08 4.75
N GLY A 39 24.40 -15.23 4.28
CA GLY A 39 23.52 -16.34 4.66
C GLY A 39 23.13 -16.30 6.14
N PHE A 40 22.58 -17.40 6.62
CA PHE A 40 22.18 -17.57 8.03
C PHE A 40 22.19 -19.04 8.45
N ASP A 41 22.36 -19.27 9.77
CA ASP A 41 22.15 -20.57 10.40
C ASP A 41 20.67 -20.83 10.61
N ASP A 42 20.16 -22.00 10.22
CA ASP A 42 18.73 -22.35 10.26
C ASP A 42 18.19 -22.40 11.71
N THR A 43 18.97 -22.89 12.65
CA THR A 43 18.57 -23.00 14.06
C THR A 43 18.49 -21.62 14.71
N LEU A 44 19.50 -20.77 14.51
CA LEU A 44 19.51 -19.41 15.03
C LEU A 44 18.40 -18.58 14.39
N MET A 45 18.15 -18.73 13.08
CA MET A 45 17.10 -18.02 12.38
C MET A 45 15.70 -18.45 12.86
N THR A 46 15.49 -19.75 13.08
CA THR A 46 14.23 -20.27 13.65
C THR A 46 13.98 -19.68 15.04
N ASN A 47 15.00 -19.63 15.89
CA ASN A 47 14.91 -18.99 17.21
C ASN A 47 14.64 -17.49 17.11
N ALA A 48 15.29 -16.80 16.16
CA ALA A 48 15.05 -15.37 15.91
C ALA A 48 13.61 -15.10 15.49
N ILE A 49 13.03 -15.94 14.62
CA ILE A 49 11.63 -15.82 14.19
C ILE A 49 10.66 -16.09 15.35
N GLN A 50 10.95 -17.05 16.21
CA GLN A 50 10.14 -17.31 17.41
C GLN A 50 10.15 -16.08 18.35
N LEU A 51 11.34 -15.52 18.62
CA LEU A 51 11.48 -14.29 19.43
C LEU A 51 10.78 -13.09 18.76
N LEU A 52 10.86 -12.96 17.43
CA LEU A 52 10.13 -11.94 16.69
C LEU A 52 8.62 -12.00 16.97
N MET A 53 8.04 -13.20 16.98
CA MET A 53 6.61 -13.39 17.28
C MET A 53 6.25 -13.04 18.71
N GLU A 54 7.14 -13.35 19.67
CA GLU A 54 6.94 -13.02 21.09
C GLU A 54 6.98 -11.52 21.35
N ARG A 55 7.86 -10.81 20.65
CA ARG A 55 8.12 -9.39 20.85
C ARG A 55 7.15 -8.47 20.12
N ASN A 56 6.55 -8.95 19.01
CA ASN A 56 5.63 -8.18 18.17
C ASN A 56 4.20 -8.71 18.34
N ASP A 57 3.40 -8.00 19.12
CA ASP A 57 2.01 -8.39 19.45
C ASP A 57 1.12 -8.56 18.21
N CYS A 58 1.30 -7.74 17.17
CA CYS A 58 0.54 -7.86 15.92
C CYS A 58 0.63 -9.26 15.29
N LEU A 59 1.77 -9.98 15.46
CA LEU A 59 1.93 -11.36 14.97
C LEU A 59 1.14 -12.38 15.78
N ARG A 60 0.66 -12.00 16.98
CA ARG A 60 -0.12 -12.85 17.89
C ARG A 60 -1.62 -12.52 17.89
N LEU A 61 -2.09 -11.76 16.89
CA LEU A 61 -3.50 -11.43 16.71
C LEU A 61 -4.36 -12.67 16.48
N LYS A 62 -5.50 -12.70 17.12
CA LYS A 62 -6.62 -13.63 16.90
C LYS A 62 -7.91 -12.87 16.67
N PHE A 63 -8.76 -13.45 15.84
CA PHE A 63 -10.05 -12.88 15.49
C PHE A 63 -11.17 -13.78 16.02
N VAL A 64 -12.16 -13.17 16.67
CA VAL A 64 -13.30 -13.85 17.30
C VAL A 64 -14.60 -13.17 16.91
N LYS A 65 -15.65 -13.95 16.71
CA LYS A 65 -17.01 -13.39 16.54
C LYS A 65 -17.61 -13.10 17.90
N GLU A 66 -18.08 -11.87 18.09
CA GLU A 66 -18.90 -11.45 19.22
C GLU A 66 -20.24 -10.89 18.69
N GLY A 67 -21.28 -11.70 18.76
CA GLY A 67 -22.56 -11.39 18.12
C GLY A 67 -22.43 -11.31 16.60
N LYS A 68 -22.75 -10.14 16.03
CA LYS A 68 -22.62 -9.87 14.57
C LYS A 68 -21.25 -9.31 14.20
N GLU A 69 -20.47 -8.83 15.16
CA GLU A 69 -19.16 -8.19 14.93
C GLU A 69 -18.03 -9.20 14.98
N THR A 70 -16.97 -8.95 14.22
CA THR A 70 -15.68 -9.61 14.38
C THR A 70 -14.78 -8.69 15.18
N LYS A 71 -14.27 -9.19 16.32
CA LYS A 71 -13.31 -8.52 17.17
C LYS A 71 -11.97 -9.25 17.16
N GLN A 72 -10.97 -8.63 17.76
CA GLN A 72 -9.62 -9.17 17.83
C GLN A 72 -9.05 -9.06 19.24
N TYR A 73 -8.10 -9.94 19.55
CA TYR A 73 -7.33 -9.92 20.79
C TYR A 73 -5.92 -10.45 20.53
N PHE A 74 -5.03 -10.25 21.50
CA PHE A 74 -3.66 -10.75 21.44
C PHE A 74 -3.53 -12.04 22.26
N GLU A 75 -2.94 -13.08 21.68
CA GLU A 75 -2.51 -14.24 22.45
C GLU A 75 -1.28 -13.86 23.30
N ALA A 76 -1.20 -14.41 24.52
CA ALA A 76 -0.05 -14.18 25.37
C ALA A 76 1.22 -14.78 24.77
N GLU A 77 1.08 -16.00 24.26
CA GLU A 77 2.16 -16.76 23.63
C GLU A 77 1.70 -17.36 22.32
N ARG A 78 2.62 -17.50 21.39
CA ARG A 78 2.36 -18.17 20.12
C ARG A 78 3.62 -18.84 19.61
N ASN A 79 3.51 -20.11 19.29
CA ASN A 79 4.57 -20.86 18.63
C ASN A 79 4.32 -20.85 17.11
N ILE A 80 5.35 -20.54 16.33
CA ILE A 80 5.26 -20.58 14.86
C ILE A 80 5.19 -22.00 14.30
N GLY A 81 5.51 -22.99 15.10
CA GLY A 81 5.62 -24.38 14.67
C GLY A 81 6.91 -24.68 13.90
N GLU A 82 6.93 -25.77 13.17
CA GLU A 82 8.06 -26.14 12.31
C GLU A 82 8.13 -25.20 11.09
N ILE A 83 9.31 -24.63 10.86
CA ILE A 83 9.59 -23.79 9.69
C ILE A 83 10.27 -24.67 8.64
N PRO A 84 9.63 -24.89 7.45
CA PRO A 84 10.22 -25.70 6.41
C PRO A 84 11.49 -25.06 5.83
N SER A 85 12.51 -25.88 5.55
CA SER A 85 13.73 -25.49 4.82
C SER A 85 13.74 -26.17 3.46
N ILE A 86 14.00 -25.40 2.38
CA ILE A 86 13.92 -25.87 0.99
C ILE A 86 15.11 -25.31 0.21
N ALA A 87 15.82 -26.19 -0.52
CA ALA A 87 16.83 -25.78 -1.49
C ALA A 87 16.30 -25.92 -2.93
N PHE A 88 16.49 -24.91 -3.74
CA PHE A 88 16.09 -24.88 -5.15
C PHE A 88 17.32 -25.13 -6.04
N SER A 89 17.22 -26.10 -6.94
CA SER A 89 18.28 -26.39 -7.91
C SER A 89 18.20 -25.52 -9.16
N THR A 90 17.04 -24.93 -9.46
CA THR A 90 16.81 -24.09 -10.64
C THR A 90 15.85 -22.95 -10.34
N ASN A 91 15.99 -21.82 -11.10
CA ASN A 91 15.05 -20.70 -11.03
C ASN A 91 13.60 -21.13 -11.33
N CYS A 92 13.41 -22.08 -12.26
CA CYS A 92 12.08 -22.60 -12.61
C CYS A 92 11.39 -23.30 -11.43
N GLN A 93 12.17 -24.06 -10.61
CA GLN A 93 11.64 -24.68 -9.38
C GLN A 93 11.28 -23.63 -8.35
N MET A 94 12.16 -22.65 -8.12
CA MET A 94 11.92 -21.54 -7.20
C MET A 94 10.69 -20.72 -7.60
N ASP A 95 10.57 -20.31 -8.85
CA ASP A 95 9.43 -19.56 -9.38
C ASP A 95 8.12 -20.37 -9.25
N SER A 96 8.17 -21.65 -9.52
CA SER A 96 7.02 -22.56 -9.37
C SER A 96 6.58 -22.71 -7.92
N PHE A 97 7.55 -22.74 -6.99
CA PHE A 97 7.26 -22.74 -5.56
C PHE A 97 6.64 -21.41 -5.11
N ILE A 98 7.25 -20.28 -5.47
CA ILE A 98 6.74 -18.94 -5.15
C ILE A 98 5.32 -18.75 -5.69
N ARG A 99 5.05 -19.19 -6.94
CA ARG A 99 3.70 -19.16 -7.53
C ARG A 99 2.69 -19.97 -6.72
N ARG A 100 3.06 -21.15 -6.19
CA ARG A 100 2.18 -21.97 -5.33
C ARG A 100 2.04 -21.34 -3.94
N PHE A 101 3.13 -20.86 -3.36
CA PHE A 101 3.17 -20.23 -2.05
C PHE A 101 2.22 -19.02 -2.01
N ARG A 102 2.27 -18.11 -3.00
CA ARG A 102 1.40 -16.93 -3.06
C ARG A 102 -0.08 -17.27 -3.27
N ARG A 103 -0.42 -18.40 -3.90
CA ARG A 103 -1.82 -18.79 -4.15
C ARG A 103 -2.57 -19.25 -2.90
N LYS A 104 -1.88 -19.78 -1.89
CA LYS A 104 -2.51 -20.15 -0.62
C LYS A 104 -2.76 -18.92 0.23
N ALA A 105 -4.03 -18.69 0.59
CA ALA A 105 -4.39 -17.63 1.54
C ALA A 105 -3.86 -17.93 2.94
N ILE A 106 -3.54 -16.88 3.71
CA ILE A 106 -3.43 -16.98 5.16
C ILE A 106 -4.83 -16.96 5.74
N ASN A 107 -5.14 -17.93 6.60
CA ASN A 107 -6.43 -17.97 7.27
C ASN A 107 -6.34 -17.29 8.65
N VAL A 108 -6.43 -15.96 8.65
CA VAL A 108 -6.39 -15.17 9.89
C VAL A 108 -7.49 -15.55 10.88
N ARG A 109 -8.66 -16.01 10.39
CA ARG A 109 -9.77 -16.46 11.27
C ARG A 109 -9.42 -17.74 12.03
N LYS A 110 -8.55 -18.59 11.48
CA LYS A 110 -7.96 -19.75 12.17
C LYS A 110 -6.70 -19.38 12.95
N GLY A 111 -6.36 -18.09 12.99
CA GLY A 111 -5.24 -17.58 13.74
C GLY A 111 -3.92 -17.60 13.00
N GLU A 112 -3.86 -17.96 11.72
CA GLU A 112 -2.62 -17.79 10.94
C GLU A 112 -2.38 -16.30 10.65
N THR A 113 -1.25 -15.77 11.06
CA THR A 113 -0.86 -14.36 10.80
C THR A 113 0.27 -14.26 9.80
N MET A 114 1.21 -15.21 9.85
CA MET A 114 2.42 -15.24 9.05
C MET A 114 2.79 -16.69 8.71
N LYS A 115 3.44 -16.89 7.56
CA LYS A 115 4.12 -18.11 7.16
C LYS A 115 5.51 -17.78 6.69
N VAL A 116 6.48 -18.58 7.13
CA VAL A 116 7.90 -18.44 6.77
C VAL A 116 8.41 -19.73 6.18
N VAL A 117 9.30 -19.64 5.21
CA VAL A 117 10.07 -20.72 4.63
C VAL A 117 11.53 -20.31 4.61
N LEU A 118 12.41 -21.11 5.15
CA LEU A 118 13.86 -20.98 4.96
C LEU A 118 14.19 -21.52 3.57
N ALA A 119 14.87 -20.76 2.74
CA ALA A 119 15.12 -21.18 1.38
C ALA A 119 16.60 -20.96 1.01
N THR A 120 17.11 -21.82 0.11
CA THR A 120 18.34 -21.60 -0.61
C THR A 120 17.99 -21.46 -2.08
N ASP A 121 18.40 -20.37 -2.70
CA ASP A 121 18.17 -20.14 -4.12
C ASP A 121 19.15 -20.96 -4.99
N PRO A 122 18.98 -20.99 -6.32
CA PRO A 122 19.85 -21.75 -7.20
C PRO A 122 21.31 -21.28 -7.25
N THR A 123 21.61 -20.11 -6.72
CA THR A 123 23.00 -19.59 -6.61
C THR A 123 23.67 -19.98 -5.28
N GLY A 124 22.91 -20.59 -4.37
CA GLY A 124 23.35 -20.92 -3.02
C GLY A 124 23.07 -19.85 -1.97
N SER A 125 22.44 -18.74 -2.35
CA SER A 125 22.11 -17.65 -1.42
C SER A 125 20.97 -18.05 -0.47
N ARG A 126 21.13 -17.72 0.81
CA ARG A 126 20.13 -17.99 1.83
C ARG A 126 19.08 -16.89 1.88
N MET A 127 17.81 -17.27 1.85
CA MET A 127 16.69 -16.33 1.89
C MET A 127 15.55 -16.83 2.78
N LEU A 128 14.80 -15.88 3.35
CA LEU A 128 13.51 -16.13 3.95
C LEU A 128 12.43 -15.79 2.93
N LEU A 129 11.49 -16.71 2.70
CA LEU A 129 10.27 -16.41 1.97
C LEU A 129 9.14 -16.25 2.97
N ILE A 130 8.62 -15.04 3.07
CA ILE A 130 7.64 -14.65 4.07
C ILE A 130 6.32 -14.30 3.39
N LYS A 131 5.24 -14.76 3.98
CA LYS A 131 3.88 -14.34 3.67
C LYS A 131 3.19 -13.92 4.94
N ILE A 132 2.65 -12.69 4.96
CA ILE A 132 1.97 -12.10 6.10
C ILE A 132 0.60 -11.57 5.67
N SER A 133 -0.38 -11.60 6.57
CA SER A 133 -1.68 -10.98 6.31
C SER A 133 -1.62 -9.48 6.47
N HIS A 134 -2.21 -8.74 5.56
CA HIS A 134 -2.34 -7.29 5.67
C HIS A 134 -3.23 -6.84 6.87
N MET A 135 -4.03 -7.76 7.43
CA MET A 135 -4.71 -7.54 8.72
C MET A 135 -3.74 -7.37 9.90
N VAL A 136 -2.50 -7.82 9.73
CA VAL A 136 -1.47 -7.91 10.78
C VAL A 136 -0.40 -6.84 10.62
N ALA A 137 0.00 -6.56 9.39
CA ALA A 137 1.04 -5.55 9.09
C ALA A 137 0.82 -4.91 7.72
N ASP A 138 1.18 -3.63 7.62
CA ASP A 138 1.36 -2.91 6.36
C ASP A 138 2.86 -2.90 5.97
N THR A 139 3.19 -2.25 4.87
CA THR A 139 4.57 -2.19 4.36
C THR A 139 5.54 -1.56 5.37
N TYR A 140 5.12 -0.51 6.09
CA TYR A 140 5.93 0.10 7.14
C TYR A 140 6.13 -0.84 8.32
N GLY A 141 5.06 -1.51 8.76
CA GLY A 141 5.11 -2.53 9.81
C GLY A 141 6.01 -3.69 9.43
N ILE A 142 6.01 -4.12 8.16
CA ILE A 142 6.95 -5.14 7.64
C ILE A 142 8.40 -4.65 7.76
N GLY A 143 8.67 -3.38 7.46
CA GLY A 143 10.00 -2.80 7.67
C GLY A 143 10.47 -2.92 9.12
N ILE A 144 9.58 -2.62 10.09
CA ILE A 144 9.88 -2.82 11.53
C ILE A 144 10.17 -4.30 11.83
N LEU A 145 9.33 -5.22 11.34
CA LEU A 145 9.52 -6.66 11.57
C LEU A 145 10.83 -7.18 10.97
N VAL A 146 11.20 -6.75 9.77
CA VAL A 146 12.47 -7.16 9.13
C VAL A 146 13.68 -6.61 9.88
N ASN A 147 13.62 -5.36 10.32
CA ASN A 147 14.68 -4.74 11.11
C ASN A 147 14.83 -5.42 12.48
N ASP A 148 13.73 -5.70 13.18
CA ASP A 148 13.75 -6.40 14.48
C ASP A 148 14.27 -7.83 14.30
N LEU A 149 13.83 -8.56 13.27
CA LEU A 149 14.32 -9.90 12.96
C LEU A 149 15.83 -9.93 12.75
N ASN A 150 16.35 -9.00 11.94
CA ASN A 150 17.79 -8.91 11.71
C ASN A 150 18.55 -8.62 13.01
N ALA A 151 18.08 -7.66 13.80
CA ALA A 151 18.70 -7.28 15.05
C ALA A 151 18.68 -8.43 16.08
N ILE A 152 17.59 -9.20 16.15
CA ILE A 152 17.49 -10.40 16.98
C ILE A 152 18.49 -11.47 16.49
N TYR A 153 18.52 -11.74 15.18
CA TYR A 153 19.43 -12.72 14.60
C TYR A 153 20.90 -12.38 14.89
N GLN A 154 21.30 -11.11 14.70
CA GLN A 154 22.66 -10.66 15.00
C GLN A 154 22.98 -10.77 16.50
N ALA A 155 22.02 -10.45 17.39
CA ALA A 155 22.22 -10.61 18.83
C ALA A 155 22.42 -12.09 19.21
N LEU A 156 21.67 -13.02 18.65
CA LEU A 156 21.85 -14.45 18.87
C LEU A 156 23.18 -14.96 18.31
N LYS A 157 23.54 -14.54 17.07
CA LYS A 157 24.81 -14.92 16.41
C LYS A 157 26.02 -14.46 17.23
N ASN A 158 25.97 -13.24 17.74
CA ASN A 158 27.07 -12.61 18.47
C ASN A 158 26.99 -12.83 20.01
N ARG A 159 25.95 -13.51 20.50
CA ARG A 159 25.71 -13.74 21.94
C ARG A 159 25.67 -12.44 22.74
N THR A 160 25.05 -11.41 22.19
CA THR A 160 24.84 -10.11 22.82
C THR A 160 23.41 -9.98 23.36
N ALA A 161 23.14 -8.91 24.13
CA ALA A 161 21.79 -8.61 24.60
C ALA A 161 20.83 -8.36 23.42
N LEU A 162 19.58 -8.79 23.56
CA LEU A 162 18.53 -8.53 22.58
C LEU A 162 18.27 -7.00 22.48
N PRO A 163 17.93 -6.50 21.29
CA PRO A 163 17.58 -5.10 21.09
C PRO A 163 16.34 -4.71 21.91
N VAL A 164 16.10 -3.43 22.09
CA VAL A 164 14.86 -2.93 22.73
C VAL A 164 13.66 -3.40 21.92
N ALA A 165 12.61 -3.87 22.60
CA ALA A 165 11.40 -4.35 21.94
C ALA A 165 10.71 -3.23 21.14
N PRO A 166 10.11 -3.54 19.98
CA PRO A 166 9.26 -2.61 19.24
C PRO A 166 8.08 -2.11 20.08
N GLY A 167 7.41 -1.06 19.59
CA GLY A 167 6.15 -0.58 20.16
C GLY A 167 5.02 -1.62 19.99
N ARG A 168 3.97 -1.45 20.79
CA ARG A 168 2.82 -2.37 20.78
C ARG A 168 1.77 -1.92 19.75
N PHE A 169 1.29 -2.85 18.96
CA PHE A 169 0.13 -2.61 18.07
C PHE A 169 -1.16 -2.41 18.87
N GLU A 170 -1.24 -3.00 20.05
CA GLU A 170 -2.36 -2.81 20.99
C GLU A 170 -2.58 -1.33 21.32
N ASP A 171 -1.51 -0.53 21.49
CA ASP A 171 -1.62 0.91 21.77
C ASP A 171 -2.26 1.67 20.59
N ILE A 172 -2.00 1.25 19.36
CA ILE A 172 -2.66 1.77 18.17
C ILE A 172 -4.16 1.45 18.20
N LEU A 173 -4.54 0.23 18.56
CA LEU A 173 -5.95 -0.18 18.66
C LEU A 173 -6.70 0.57 19.77
N ILE A 174 -6.05 0.80 20.92
CA ILE A 174 -6.61 1.59 22.02
C ILE A 174 -6.85 3.04 21.58
N ASN A 175 -5.89 3.65 20.90
CA ASN A 175 -6.01 5.01 20.40
C ASN A 175 -7.15 5.13 19.35
N ASP A 176 -7.27 4.16 18.45
CA ASP A 176 -8.36 4.14 17.48
C ASP A 176 -9.73 3.94 18.15
N SER A 177 -9.81 3.04 19.13
CA SER A 177 -11.02 2.82 19.92
C SER A 177 -11.45 4.08 20.67
N THR A 178 -10.51 4.84 21.21
CA THR A 178 -10.78 6.13 21.88
C THR A 178 -11.37 7.15 20.92
N TYR A 179 -10.85 7.25 19.69
CA TYR A 179 -11.43 8.11 18.67
C TYR A 179 -12.84 7.65 18.30
N ARG A 180 -13.05 6.35 18.10
CA ARG A 180 -14.35 5.78 17.73
C ARG A 180 -15.41 5.92 18.82
N ALA A 181 -15.02 6.15 20.06
CA ALA A 181 -15.91 6.47 21.17
C ALA A 181 -16.24 7.98 21.29
N ASN A 182 -15.63 8.83 20.44
CA ASN A 182 -15.81 10.28 20.48
C ASN A 182 -16.66 10.76 19.28
N ASP A 183 -17.99 10.78 19.44
CA ASP A 183 -18.92 11.18 18.39
C ASP A 183 -18.63 12.59 17.86
N ALA A 184 -18.22 13.53 18.71
CA ALA A 184 -17.90 14.90 18.29
C ALA A 184 -16.68 14.95 17.34
N ALA A 185 -15.67 14.10 17.59
CA ALA A 185 -14.50 14.00 16.72
C ALA A 185 -14.85 13.36 15.36
N ILE A 186 -15.71 12.34 15.38
CA ILE A 186 -16.20 11.68 14.16
C ILE A 186 -17.02 12.67 13.32
N GLU A 187 -17.95 13.39 13.94
CA GLU A 187 -18.78 14.37 13.23
C GLU A 187 -17.96 15.55 12.68
N LYS A 188 -16.91 15.98 13.39
CA LYS A 188 -15.98 16.99 12.89
C LYS A 188 -15.29 16.51 11.60
N ASP A 189 -14.74 15.30 11.60
CA ASP A 189 -14.08 14.74 10.42
C ASP A 189 -15.09 14.51 9.29
N ARG A 190 -16.30 14.05 9.59
CA ARG A 190 -17.39 13.89 8.60
C ARG A 190 -17.78 15.22 7.96
N ALA A 191 -17.96 16.27 8.78
CA ALA A 191 -18.29 17.60 8.30
C ALA A 191 -17.19 18.16 7.38
N PHE A 192 -15.92 17.90 7.70
CA PHE A 192 -14.79 18.25 6.86
C PHE A 192 -14.90 17.60 5.48
N PHE A 193 -15.12 16.28 5.38
CA PHE A 193 -15.19 15.60 4.08
C PHE A 193 -16.43 16.00 3.28
N ILE A 194 -17.56 16.29 3.94
CA ILE A 194 -18.77 16.85 3.29
C ILE A 194 -18.42 18.22 2.68
N GLU A 195 -17.76 19.10 3.43
CA GLU A 195 -17.35 20.40 2.91
C GLU A 195 -16.32 20.26 1.77
N TYR A 196 -15.34 19.38 1.94
CA TYR A 196 -14.30 19.14 0.95
C TYR A 196 -14.90 18.73 -0.40
N TYR A 197 -15.77 17.73 -0.43
CA TYR A 197 -16.35 17.27 -1.68
C TYR A 197 -17.51 18.14 -2.18
N GLN A 198 -18.45 18.52 -1.33
CA GLN A 198 -19.67 19.21 -1.79
C GLN A 198 -19.46 20.69 -2.11
N LYS A 199 -18.59 21.38 -1.36
CA LYS A 199 -18.39 22.83 -1.52
C LYS A 199 -17.18 23.17 -2.36
N ARG A 200 -16.07 22.46 -2.14
CA ARG A 200 -14.81 22.76 -2.85
C ARG A 200 -14.73 22.05 -4.19
N HIS A 201 -15.26 20.83 -4.28
CA HIS A 201 -15.15 19.96 -5.44
C HIS A 201 -16.52 19.38 -5.86
N PRO A 202 -17.51 20.23 -6.21
CA PRO A 202 -18.85 19.76 -6.55
C PRO A 202 -18.90 18.99 -7.89
N ASP A 203 -17.92 19.22 -8.77
CA ASP A 203 -17.85 18.55 -10.06
C ASP A 203 -17.51 17.07 -9.87
N ARG A 204 -18.27 16.21 -10.53
CA ARG A 204 -17.99 14.78 -10.49
C ARG A 204 -16.67 14.49 -11.22
N PRO A 205 -15.70 13.81 -10.58
CA PRO A 205 -14.47 13.41 -11.25
C PRO A 205 -14.74 12.40 -12.35
N ASP A 206 -13.92 12.43 -13.40
CA ASP A 206 -13.93 11.45 -14.46
C ASP A 206 -13.20 10.17 -14.02
N TYR A 207 -13.69 9.01 -14.49
CA TYR A 207 -12.91 7.80 -14.38
C TYR A 207 -11.75 7.86 -15.38
N CYS A 208 -10.53 7.93 -14.89
CA CYS A 208 -9.29 8.01 -15.66
C CYS A 208 -8.39 6.82 -15.32
N GLY A 209 -8.38 5.78 -16.14
CA GLY A 209 -7.49 4.64 -15.92
C GLY A 209 -6.12 4.82 -16.57
N ILE A 210 -5.10 4.16 -16.05
CA ILE A 210 -3.76 4.10 -16.67
C ILE A 210 -3.78 3.47 -18.08
N HIS A 211 -4.80 2.66 -18.36
CA HIS A 211 -5.08 2.10 -19.70
C HIS A 211 -5.61 3.13 -20.69
N GLY A 212 -5.98 4.33 -20.23
CA GLY A 212 -6.59 5.37 -21.04
C GLY A 212 -7.95 4.94 -21.64
N ASN A 213 -8.39 5.66 -22.65
CA ASN A 213 -9.58 5.34 -23.42
C ASN A 213 -9.40 4.16 -24.39
N THR A 214 -8.32 3.37 -24.23
CA THR A 214 -8.02 2.21 -25.10
C THR A 214 -8.45 0.88 -24.51
N SER A 215 -8.93 0.84 -23.25
CA SER A 215 -9.44 -0.39 -22.65
C SER A 215 -10.80 -0.77 -23.21
N ASP A 216 -10.88 -1.88 -23.96
CA ASP A 216 -12.14 -2.42 -24.48
C ASP A 216 -13.17 -2.67 -23.38
N HIS A 217 -12.71 -3.07 -22.19
CA HIS A 217 -13.59 -3.33 -21.06
C HIS A 217 -14.27 -2.05 -20.59
N TRP A 218 -13.49 -0.98 -20.36
CA TRP A 218 -14.03 0.31 -19.95
C TRP A 218 -14.91 0.93 -21.03
N LEU A 219 -14.48 0.91 -22.28
CA LEU A 219 -15.28 1.44 -23.39
C LEU A 219 -16.63 0.76 -23.54
N LYS A 220 -16.71 -0.56 -23.31
CA LYS A 220 -18.00 -1.29 -23.30
C LYS A 220 -18.91 -0.82 -22.17
N LEU A 221 -18.36 -0.55 -20.99
CA LEU A 221 -19.14 -0.02 -19.85
C LEU A 221 -19.59 1.42 -20.11
N LYS A 222 -18.69 2.29 -20.61
CA LYS A 222 -18.97 3.69 -20.94
C LYS A 222 -20.09 3.81 -21.99
N ARG A 223 -20.09 2.97 -23.03
CA ARG A 223 -21.17 2.90 -24.04
C ARG A 223 -22.53 2.52 -23.47
N LYS A 224 -22.57 1.85 -22.31
CA LYS A 224 -23.79 1.52 -21.56
C LYS A 224 -24.16 2.58 -20.52
N GLY A 225 -23.52 3.75 -20.55
CA GLY A 225 -23.79 4.84 -19.62
C GLY A 225 -23.13 4.71 -18.25
N ALA A 226 -22.13 3.81 -18.10
CA ALA A 226 -21.42 3.70 -16.85
C ALA A 226 -20.56 4.96 -16.58
N ILE A 227 -20.68 5.50 -15.37
CA ILE A 227 -19.93 6.66 -14.87
C ILE A 227 -18.84 6.25 -13.88
N SER A 228 -18.87 4.99 -13.45
CA SER A 228 -17.96 4.41 -12.46
C SER A 228 -17.67 2.96 -12.80
N LEU A 229 -16.60 2.42 -12.26
CA LEU A 229 -16.17 1.04 -12.49
C LEU A 229 -16.65 0.15 -11.33
N PRO A 230 -17.31 -1.01 -11.60
CA PRO A 230 -17.68 -1.92 -10.53
C PRO A 230 -16.43 -2.53 -9.88
N TYR A 231 -16.50 -2.79 -8.57
CA TYR A 231 -15.46 -3.55 -7.90
C TYR A 231 -15.39 -5.00 -8.42
N PHE A 232 -14.17 -5.43 -8.76
CA PHE A 232 -13.94 -6.78 -9.26
C PHE A 232 -13.41 -7.69 -8.16
N PHE A 233 -14.32 -8.26 -7.35
CA PHE A 233 -13.91 -9.17 -6.28
C PHE A 233 -13.68 -10.61 -6.74
N VAL A 234 -14.25 -11.00 -7.86
CA VAL A 234 -14.15 -12.38 -8.41
C VAL A 234 -13.10 -12.44 -9.51
N LYS A 235 -13.25 -11.60 -10.54
CA LYS A 235 -12.29 -11.45 -11.65
C LYS A 235 -11.28 -10.36 -11.34
N CYS A 236 -10.55 -10.52 -10.25
CA CYS A 236 -9.58 -9.55 -9.75
C CYS A 236 -8.12 -10.03 -9.93
N ASP A 237 -7.85 -10.83 -10.97
CA ASP A 237 -6.49 -11.28 -11.27
C ASP A 237 -5.63 -10.10 -11.67
N THR A 238 -4.47 -9.99 -11.02
CA THR A 238 -3.48 -8.96 -11.31
C THR A 238 -2.18 -9.57 -11.79
N LYS A 239 -1.41 -8.74 -12.51
CA LYS A 239 -0.02 -9.02 -12.87
C LYS A 239 0.86 -7.88 -12.39
N GLY A 240 1.94 -8.26 -11.71
CA GLY A 240 2.95 -7.32 -11.23
C GLY A 240 3.96 -6.98 -12.34
N TYR A 241 4.35 -5.71 -12.39
CA TYR A 241 5.41 -5.19 -13.25
C TYR A 241 6.30 -4.27 -12.44
N ARG A 242 7.58 -4.17 -12.80
CA ARG A 242 8.53 -3.27 -12.15
C ARG A 242 9.28 -2.47 -13.20
N PHE A 243 9.36 -1.16 -12.97
CA PHE A 243 10.20 -0.22 -13.68
C PHE A 243 11.10 0.52 -12.69
N VAL A 244 12.06 1.28 -13.19
CA VAL A 244 12.98 2.07 -12.37
C VAL A 244 12.95 3.52 -12.84
N ILE A 245 12.80 4.45 -11.90
CA ILE A 245 13.15 5.86 -12.12
C ILE A 245 14.60 6.01 -11.65
N PRO A 246 15.53 6.40 -12.55
CA PRO A 246 16.94 6.53 -12.22
C PRO A 246 17.21 7.54 -11.11
N ALA A 247 18.29 7.32 -10.34
CA ALA A 247 18.73 8.20 -9.26
C ALA A 247 18.83 9.67 -9.72
N ALA A 248 19.40 9.93 -10.89
CA ALA A 248 19.56 11.28 -11.43
C ALA A 248 18.24 12.06 -11.61
N ILE A 249 17.13 11.38 -11.92
CA ILE A 249 15.79 11.99 -11.99
C ILE A 249 15.22 12.18 -10.58
N THR A 250 15.39 11.18 -9.72
CA THR A 250 14.91 11.23 -8.33
C THR A 250 15.59 12.35 -7.54
N GLU A 251 16.89 12.54 -7.71
CA GLU A 251 17.67 13.60 -7.07
C GLU A 251 17.18 14.99 -7.50
N LYS A 252 16.99 15.21 -8.79
CA LYS A 252 16.42 16.47 -9.31
C LYS A 252 15.02 16.72 -8.75
N ALA A 253 14.18 15.68 -8.66
CA ALA A 253 12.85 15.80 -8.06
C ALA A 253 12.95 16.14 -6.57
N ALA A 254 13.89 15.55 -5.83
CA ALA A 254 14.11 15.85 -4.41
C ALA A 254 14.60 17.28 -4.18
N GLU A 255 15.53 17.76 -5.01
CA GLU A 255 16.02 19.13 -4.99
C GLU A 255 14.87 20.12 -5.26
N TRP A 256 14.10 19.87 -6.32
CA TRP A 256 12.95 20.71 -6.67
C TRP A 256 11.90 20.71 -5.54
N CYS A 257 11.57 19.55 -4.99
CA CYS A 257 10.63 19.42 -3.87
C CYS A 257 11.07 20.20 -2.65
N THR A 258 12.37 20.11 -2.30
CA THR A 258 12.95 20.84 -1.17
C THR A 258 12.88 22.35 -1.38
N ALA A 259 13.24 22.84 -2.57
CA ALA A 259 13.21 24.25 -2.93
C ALA A 259 11.80 24.86 -2.89
N ASN A 260 10.77 24.05 -3.19
CA ASN A 260 9.37 24.49 -3.27
C ASN A 260 8.52 24.08 -2.05
N ASN A 261 9.11 23.48 -1.02
CA ASN A 261 8.41 22.99 0.17
C ASN A 261 7.25 22.03 -0.15
N VAL A 262 7.45 21.17 -1.14
CA VAL A 262 6.54 20.10 -1.58
C VAL A 262 7.12 18.75 -1.20
N THR A 263 6.28 17.77 -0.83
CA THR A 263 6.78 16.42 -0.53
C THR A 263 7.05 15.63 -1.82
N MET A 264 8.01 14.72 -1.78
CA MET A 264 8.25 13.75 -2.87
C MET A 264 6.98 12.95 -3.18
N ASN A 265 6.19 12.62 -2.16
CA ASN A 265 4.91 11.95 -2.32
C ASN A 265 3.96 12.77 -3.18
N SER A 266 3.74 14.05 -2.86
CA SER A 266 2.87 14.95 -3.63
C SER A 266 3.36 15.11 -5.07
N PHE A 267 4.67 15.25 -5.26
CA PHE A 267 5.29 15.40 -6.58
C PHE A 267 5.00 14.17 -7.48
N PHE A 268 5.33 12.98 -7.03
CA PHE A 268 5.13 11.76 -7.82
C PHE A 268 3.66 11.36 -7.95
N PHE A 269 2.84 11.66 -6.95
CA PHE A 269 1.40 11.49 -7.04
C PHE A 269 0.80 12.41 -8.12
N TYR A 270 1.16 13.69 -8.12
CA TYR A 270 0.61 14.65 -9.08
C TYR A 270 1.08 14.39 -10.51
N THR A 271 2.36 14.09 -10.72
CA THR A 271 2.88 13.73 -12.04
C THR A 271 2.23 12.44 -12.58
N CYS A 272 1.88 11.49 -11.70
CA CYS A 272 1.10 10.32 -12.08
C CYS A 272 -0.34 10.70 -12.50
N ALA A 273 -0.98 11.64 -11.80
CA ALA A 273 -2.31 12.14 -12.17
C ALA A 273 -2.27 12.88 -13.53
N ILE A 274 -1.23 13.67 -13.81
CA ILE A 274 -1.03 14.29 -15.14
C ILE A 274 -0.89 13.21 -16.21
N ALA A 275 -0.09 12.17 -15.98
CA ALA A 275 0.08 11.06 -16.94
C ALA A 275 -1.25 10.34 -17.20
N CYS A 276 -2.06 10.11 -16.16
CA CYS A 276 -3.41 9.58 -16.31
C CYS A 276 -4.33 10.53 -17.10
N SER A 277 -4.26 11.84 -16.84
CA SER A 277 -5.04 12.86 -17.55
C SER A 277 -4.72 12.82 -19.05
N LEU A 278 -3.45 12.83 -19.43
CA LEU A 278 -3.00 12.76 -20.82
C LEU A 278 -3.51 11.49 -21.55
N ARG A 279 -3.58 10.37 -20.85
CA ARG A 279 -4.12 9.11 -21.39
C ARG A 279 -5.64 9.09 -21.53
N ASN A 280 -6.34 10.06 -20.94
CA ASN A 280 -7.80 10.13 -20.86
C ASN A 280 -8.31 11.48 -21.37
N ASP A 281 -7.89 11.88 -22.57
CA ASP A 281 -8.35 13.07 -23.30
C ASP A 281 -8.20 14.37 -22.48
N ARG A 282 -7.10 14.48 -21.71
CA ARG A 282 -6.83 15.61 -20.82
C ARG A 282 -7.94 15.83 -19.77
N ALA A 283 -8.48 14.74 -19.22
CA ALA A 283 -9.47 14.80 -18.15
C ALA A 283 -8.99 15.69 -17.01
N LYS A 284 -9.78 16.71 -16.69
CA LYS A 284 -9.42 17.77 -15.74
C LYS A 284 -9.56 17.30 -14.29
N TYR A 285 -10.59 16.55 -13.98
CA TYR A 285 -10.94 16.16 -12.62
C TYR A 285 -10.79 14.66 -12.41
N GLN A 286 -10.06 14.26 -11.39
CA GLN A 286 -9.76 12.87 -11.08
C GLN A 286 -9.92 12.59 -9.60
N LEU A 287 -10.12 11.31 -9.24
CA LEU A 287 -10.20 10.86 -7.86
C LEU A 287 -9.26 9.66 -7.63
N PRO A 288 -7.94 9.84 -7.65
CA PRO A 288 -7.01 8.78 -7.26
C PRO A 288 -7.09 8.48 -5.76
N LEU A 289 -6.81 7.22 -5.41
CA LEU A 289 -6.73 6.77 -4.03
C LEU A 289 -5.28 6.81 -3.56
N GLU A 290 -5.01 7.58 -2.54
CA GLU A 290 -3.70 7.66 -1.92
C GLU A 290 -3.64 6.78 -0.68
N LEU A 291 -2.58 5.96 -0.56
CA LEU A 291 -2.30 5.18 0.64
C LEU A 291 -1.27 5.89 1.51
N LEU A 292 -1.71 6.28 2.70
CA LEU A 292 -0.91 7.04 3.64
C LEU A 292 -0.52 6.21 4.86
N ASN A 293 0.74 6.31 5.25
CA ASN A 293 1.19 5.86 6.56
C ASN A 293 0.75 6.88 7.63
N CYS A 294 -0.24 6.51 8.45
CA CYS A 294 -0.82 7.39 9.46
C CYS A 294 -0.18 7.26 10.85
N ARG A 295 1.09 6.91 10.94
CA ARG A 295 1.84 6.84 12.20
C ARG A 295 2.33 8.23 12.61
N GLY A 296 1.44 8.98 13.27
CA GLY A 296 1.69 10.37 13.66
C GLY A 296 2.60 10.53 14.88
N THR A 297 2.60 9.57 15.82
CA THR A 297 3.39 9.64 17.05
C THR A 297 4.66 8.79 16.98
N LEU A 298 5.64 9.07 17.86
CA LEU A 298 6.85 8.25 17.98
C LEU A 298 6.52 6.81 18.42
N ALA A 299 5.50 6.64 19.26
CA ALA A 299 5.02 5.32 19.68
C ALA A 299 4.47 4.54 18.49
N ASP A 300 3.61 5.15 17.67
CA ASP A 300 3.07 4.54 16.46
C ASP A 300 4.17 4.12 15.47
N ARG A 301 5.21 4.97 15.30
CA ARG A 301 6.34 4.70 14.39
C ARG A 301 7.22 3.54 14.84
N LYS A 302 7.15 3.13 16.10
CA LYS A 302 7.88 1.98 16.63
C LYS A 302 7.06 0.70 16.62
N ALA A 303 5.75 0.77 16.42
CA ALA A 303 4.87 -0.39 16.42
C ALA A 303 4.75 -0.98 15.00
N ALA A 304 4.99 -2.27 14.87
CA ALA A 304 4.57 -3.04 13.72
C ALA A 304 3.02 -3.07 13.67
N GLY A 305 2.40 -3.73 12.76
CA GLY A 305 0.94 -3.72 12.65
C GLY A 305 0.50 -2.92 11.43
N THR A 306 -0.80 -2.85 11.19
CA THR A 306 -1.36 -2.10 10.06
C THR A 306 -1.94 -0.77 10.51
N LYS A 307 -1.44 0.33 9.95
CA LYS A 307 -1.91 1.70 10.19
C LYS A 307 -1.78 2.56 8.94
N VAL A 308 -2.33 2.08 7.85
CA VAL A 308 -2.40 2.78 6.56
C VAL A 308 -3.82 3.29 6.33
N GLN A 309 -3.97 4.50 5.83
CA GLN A 309 -5.25 5.06 5.41
C GLN A 309 -5.33 5.11 3.89
N SER A 310 -6.52 4.87 3.37
CA SER A 310 -6.85 5.07 1.97
C SER A 310 -7.67 6.34 1.84
N LEU A 311 -7.11 7.37 1.22
CA LEU A 311 -7.78 8.64 1.01
C LEU A 311 -8.04 8.87 -0.47
N SER A 312 -9.28 9.15 -0.82
CA SER A 312 -9.63 9.66 -2.15
C SER A 312 -9.25 11.14 -2.22
N VAL A 313 -8.25 11.45 -3.04
CA VAL A 313 -7.75 12.82 -3.21
C VAL A 313 -8.34 13.40 -4.49
N TYR A 314 -9.25 14.37 -4.35
CA TYR A 314 -9.75 15.08 -5.53
C TYR A 314 -8.60 15.86 -6.17
N THR A 315 -8.29 15.53 -7.41
CA THR A 315 -7.12 16.04 -8.11
C THR A 315 -7.54 16.76 -9.37
N THR A 316 -7.18 18.02 -9.46
CA THR A 316 -7.42 18.85 -10.64
C THR A 316 -6.13 18.97 -11.44
N VAL A 317 -6.20 18.65 -12.75
CA VAL A 317 -5.13 18.92 -13.72
C VAL A 317 -5.59 20.05 -14.61
N ASP A 318 -5.18 21.27 -14.26
CA ASP A 318 -5.54 22.47 -15.02
C ASP A 318 -4.42 22.82 -16.01
N TYR A 319 -4.68 22.56 -17.29
CA TYR A 319 -3.70 22.76 -18.36
C TYR A 319 -3.41 24.23 -18.65
N GLU A 320 -4.29 25.16 -18.21
CA GLU A 320 -4.06 26.61 -18.36
C GLU A 320 -3.14 27.18 -17.27
N LYS A 321 -2.81 26.35 -16.27
CA LYS A 321 -1.90 26.71 -15.17
C LYS A 321 -0.53 26.06 -15.35
N THR A 322 0.46 26.62 -14.67
CA THR A 322 1.80 26.05 -14.59
C THR A 322 1.79 24.78 -13.72
N PHE A 323 2.86 23.98 -13.82
CA PHE A 323 3.04 22.85 -12.92
C PHE A 323 3.10 23.31 -11.45
N ASN A 324 3.84 24.40 -11.18
CA ASN A 324 3.95 24.98 -9.84
C ASN A 324 2.59 25.37 -9.25
N GLU A 325 1.77 26.11 -9.99
CA GLU A 325 0.44 26.52 -9.50
C GLU A 325 -0.45 25.34 -9.16
N ASN A 326 -0.44 24.31 -10.01
CA ASN A 326 -1.25 23.12 -9.84
C ASN A 326 -0.80 22.28 -8.61
N ILE A 327 0.51 22.00 -8.49
CA ILE A 327 1.01 21.14 -7.43
C ILE A 327 0.96 21.83 -6.05
N MET A 328 1.15 23.16 -6.01
CA MET A 328 1.01 23.92 -4.76
C MET A 328 -0.43 23.87 -4.24
N ALA A 329 -1.42 23.98 -5.15
CA ALA A 329 -2.83 23.81 -4.79
C ALA A 329 -3.10 22.41 -4.24
N LEU A 330 -2.63 21.36 -4.92
CA LEU A 330 -2.77 19.97 -4.46
C LEU A 330 -2.10 19.76 -3.10
N ALA A 331 -0.86 20.22 -2.92
CA ALA A 331 -0.11 20.03 -1.67
C ALA A 331 -0.80 20.71 -0.47
N ALA A 332 -1.40 21.88 -0.69
CA ALA A 332 -2.19 22.55 0.34
C ALA A 332 -3.41 21.73 0.74
N GLU A 333 -4.14 21.17 -0.23
CA GLU A 333 -5.30 20.31 0.03
C GLU A 333 -4.90 18.98 0.71
N GLN A 334 -3.81 18.33 0.27
CA GLN A 334 -3.30 17.13 0.92
C GLN A 334 -2.94 17.38 2.38
N ASN A 335 -2.32 18.53 2.70
CA ASN A 335 -1.98 18.91 4.07
C ASN A 335 -3.21 19.06 4.96
N GLU A 336 -4.35 19.51 4.43
CA GLU A 336 -5.62 19.53 5.16
C GLU A 336 -6.20 18.13 5.30
N LEU A 337 -6.28 17.34 4.23
CA LEU A 337 -6.79 15.98 4.23
C LEU A 337 -6.06 15.10 5.26
N TYR A 338 -4.73 15.24 5.38
CA TYR A 338 -3.92 14.43 6.30
C TYR A 338 -4.19 14.69 7.78
N ARG A 339 -4.91 15.76 8.13
CA ARG A 339 -5.39 16.02 9.49
C ARG A 339 -6.69 15.29 9.83
N HIS A 340 -7.39 14.73 8.82
CA HIS A 340 -8.69 14.09 8.92
C HIS A 340 -8.65 12.61 8.50
N THR A 341 -7.59 11.89 8.86
CA THR A 341 -7.32 10.51 8.40
C THR A 341 -7.97 9.42 9.22
N ARG A 342 -8.93 9.73 10.10
CA ARG A 342 -9.45 8.76 11.09
C ARG A 342 -10.82 8.17 10.74
N LEU A 343 -11.57 8.75 9.81
CA LEU A 343 -12.74 8.09 9.22
C LEU A 343 -12.31 6.86 8.44
N THR A 344 -13.12 5.83 8.40
CA THR A 344 -12.85 4.69 7.52
C THR A 344 -13.00 5.10 6.05
N TYR A 345 -12.29 4.40 5.16
CA TYR A 345 -12.47 4.59 3.72
C TYR A 345 -13.95 4.47 3.30
N LEU A 346 -14.71 3.55 3.89
CA LEU A 346 -16.12 3.36 3.57
C LEU A 346 -17.00 4.54 4.00
N GLU A 347 -16.70 5.20 5.13
CA GLU A 347 -17.40 6.42 5.54
C GLU A 347 -17.14 7.58 4.59
N ILE A 348 -15.90 7.72 4.11
CA ILE A 348 -15.54 8.73 3.10
C ILE A 348 -16.24 8.41 1.77
N GLN A 349 -16.17 7.16 1.33
CA GLN A 349 -16.79 6.70 0.10
C GLN A 349 -18.33 6.87 0.11
N ASP A 350 -19.00 6.72 1.27
CA ASP A 350 -20.44 6.96 1.39
C ASP A 350 -20.81 8.43 1.08
N ILE A 351 -19.97 9.38 1.47
CA ILE A 351 -20.14 10.81 1.13
C ILE A 351 -19.98 11.01 -0.38
N GLU A 352 -18.95 10.43 -0.99
CA GLU A 352 -18.69 10.50 -2.42
C GLU A 352 -19.83 9.91 -3.25
N HIS A 353 -20.33 8.73 -2.85
CA HIS A 353 -21.41 8.04 -3.54
C HIS A 353 -22.71 8.84 -3.51
N LYS A 354 -23.03 9.46 -2.37
CA LYS A 354 -24.22 10.32 -2.23
C LYS A 354 -24.10 11.59 -3.06
N LEU A 355 -22.92 12.19 -3.09
CA LEU A 355 -22.71 13.44 -3.83
C LEU A 355 -22.78 13.20 -5.35
N TRP A 356 -22.06 12.21 -5.85
CA TRP A 356 -21.94 12.01 -7.30
C TRP A 356 -22.84 10.90 -7.86
N ASN A 357 -23.74 10.36 -7.04
CA ASN A 357 -24.78 9.40 -7.42
C ASN A 357 -24.25 8.17 -8.20
N TYR A 358 -23.28 7.48 -7.63
CA TYR A 358 -22.82 6.18 -8.17
C TYR A 358 -23.00 5.05 -7.14
N SER A 359 -22.98 3.80 -7.62
CA SER A 359 -23.29 2.62 -6.80
C SER A 359 -22.23 2.39 -5.71
N MET A 360 -22.67 2.01 -4.50
CA MET A 360 -21.80 1.56 -3.41
C MET A 360 -20.89 0.38 -3.79
N MET A 361 -21.27 -0.39 -4.82
CA MET A 361 -20.46 -1.50 -5.35
C MET A 361 -19.57 -1.10 -6.52
N SER A 362 -19.34 0.19 -6.71
CA SER A 362 -18.50 0.74 -7.78
C SER A 362 -17.62 1.88 -7.27
N GLN A 363 -16.68 2.31 -8.08
CA GLN A 363 -15.70 3.33 -7.75
C GLN A 363 -15.40 4.21 -8.96
N ILE A 364 -15.14 5.48 -8.71
CA ILE A 364 -14.59 6.43 -9.68
C ILE A 364 -13.05 6.42 -9.62
N THR A 365 -12.49 5.90 -8.53
CA THR A 365 -11.05 5.81 -8.30
C THR A 365 -10.34 5.16 -9.48
N ASN A 366 -9.40 5.88 -10.07
CA ASN A 366 -8.70 5.48 -11.29
C ASN A 366 -7.44 4.66 -11.01
N PHE A 367 -6.70 5.00 -9.95
CA PHE A 367 -5.55 4.23 -9.48
C PHE A 367 -5.38 4.39 -7.98
N CYS A 368 -4.71 3.44 -7.37
CA CYS A 368 -4.26 3.50 -6.00
C CYS A 368 -2.76 3.77 -5.99
N PHE A 369 -2.32 4.76 -5.23
CA PHE A 369 -0.94 5.23 -5.22
C PHE A 369 -0.35 5.15 -3.82
N SER A 370 0.91 4.74 -3.72
CA SER A 370 1.69 4.88 -2.49
C SER A 370 3.14 5.25 -2.80
N PHE A 371 3.71 6.14 -1.98
CA PHE A 371 5.12 6.49 -1.98
C PHE A 371 5.78 5.96 -0.71
N ILE A 372 6.76 5.07 -0.86
CA ILE A 372 7.33 4.29 0.24
C ILE A 372 8.84 4.47 0.23
N PRO A 373 9.39 5.41 1.03
CA PRO A 373 10.82 5.43 1.28
C PRO A 373 11.18 4.20 2.14
N PHE A 374 12.20 3.44 1.71
CA PHE A 374 12.65 2.27 2.44
C PHE A 374 14.17 2.22 2.50
N SER A 375 14.65 1.62 3.59
CA SER A 375 16.04 1.23 3.75
C SER A 375 16.05 -0.17 4.34
N THR A 376 16.77 -1.07 3.70
CA THR A 376 17.07 -2.37 4.30
C THR A 376 18.36 -2.29 5.11
N PRO A 377 18.50 -3.05 6.20
CA PRO A 377 19.79 -3.25 6.84
C PRO A 377 20.87 -3.64 5.82
N GLU A 378 22.12 -3.33 6.11
CA GLU A 378 23.24 -3.73 5.28
C GLU A 378 23.29 -5.26 5.16
N GLY A 379 23.63 -5.76 3.97
CA GLY A 379 23.66 -7.19 3.69
C GLY A 379 22.29 -7.88 3.56
N LEU A 380 21.18 -7.10 3.55
CA LEU A 380 19.84 -7.64 3.33
C LEU A 380 19.22 -7.07 2.06
N HIS A 381 18.61 -7.96 1.26
CA HIS A 381 17.88 -7.59 0.05
C HIS A 381 16.41 -8.01 0.16
N LEU A 382 15.52 -7.03 0.05
CA LEU A 382 14.08 -7.24 0.09
C LEU A 382 13.50 -7.29 -1.33
N GLN A 383 12.73 -8.33 -1.63
CA GLN A 383 11.95 -8.43 -2.87
C GLN A 383 10.48 -8.70 -2.54
N VAL A 384 9.59 -7.84 -3.04
CA VAL A 384 8.13 -8.01 -2.89
C VAL A 384 7.56 -8.72 -4.11
N TYR A 385 6.60 -9.62 -3.90
CA TYR A 385 5.92 -10.37 -4.95
C TYR A 385 4.43 -10.03 -4.97
N SER A 386 3.88 -9.78 -6.16
CA SER A 386 2.43 -9.67 -6.32
C SER A 386 1.73 -10.95 -5.83
N ASN A 387 0.66 -10.80 -5.07
CA ASN A 387 -0.18 -11.94 -4.70
C ASN A 387 -1.08 -12.42 -5.84
N GLY A 388 -1.13 -11.69 -6.96
CA GLY A 388 -1.89 -11.99 -8.17
C GLY A 388 -3.39 -11.68 -8.06
N LYS A 389 -3.81 -10.87 -7.10
CA LYS A 389 -5.19 -10.41 -6.90
C LYS A 389 -5.20 -8.96 -6.43
N GLY A 390 -6.12 -8.16 -6.93
CA GLY A 390 -6.29 -6.77 -6.52
C GLY A 390 -7.74 -6.31 -6.70
N ALA A 391 -8.30 -5.63 -5.70
CA ALA A 391 -9.66 -5.11 -5.76
C ALA A 391 -9.77 -3.87 -6.67
N LEU A 392 -8.68 -3.13 -6.83
CA LEU A 392 -8.60 -1.93 -7.65
C LEU A 392 -8.01 -2.23 -9.03
N PRO A 393 -8.35 -1.46 -10.07
CA PRO A 393 -7.84 -1.65 -11.43
C PRO A 393 -6.32 -1.57 -11.53
N ALA A 394 -5.73 -0.63 -10.80
CA ALA A 394 -4.29 -0.40 -10.75
C ALA A 394 -3.83 -0.01 -9.34
N TYR A 395 -2.77 -0.64 -8.88
CA TYR A 395 -2.00 -0.19 -7.73
C TYR A 395 -0.59 0.17 -8.17
N ILE A 396 -0.15 1.36 -7.82
CA ILE A 396 1.13 1.95 -8.17
C ILE A 396 1.89 2.24 -6.88
N ALA A 397 2.93 1.47 -6.60
CA ALA A 397 3.77 1.66 -5.44
C ALA A 397 5.16 2.14 -5.87
N LEU A 398 5.49 3.38 -5.52
CA LEU A 398 6.82 3.95 -5.68
C LEU A 398 7.65 3.64 -4.44
N MET A 399 8.63 2.78 -4.58
CA MET A 399 9.54 2.41 -3.50
C MET A 399 10.88 3.12 -3.71
N LEU A 400 11.11 4.18 -2.93
CA LEU A 400 12.38 4.92 -2.93
C LEU A 400 13.41 4.15 -2.09
N ASN A 401 14.47 3.67 -2.75
CA ASN A 401 15.64 3.19 -2.05
C ASN A 401 16.49 4.39 -1.59
N VAL A 402 16.47 4.69 -0.30
CA VAL A 402 17.18 5.86 0.26
C VAL A 402 18.70 5.74 0.21
N LYS A 403 19.26 4.56 -0.10
CA LYS A 403 20.71 4.37 -0.26
C LYS A 403 21.19 4.65 -1.67
N THR A 404 20.39 4.29 -2.69
CA THR A 404 20.78 4.44 -4.11
C THR A 404 20.06 5.60 -4.79
N ASN A 405 19.10 6.24 -4.14
CA ASN A 405 18.18 7.24 -4.69
C ASN A 405 17.38 6.75 -5.92
N GLU A 406 17.33 5.45 -6.18
CA GLU A 406 16.47 4.89 -7.21
C GLU A 406 15.04 4.70 -6.70
N ILE A 407 14.05 4.95 -7.56
CA ILE A 407 12.66 4.59 -7.26
C ILE A 407 12.26 3.38 -8.09
N TYR A 408 11.90 2.29 -7.40
CA TYR A 408 11.25 1.14 -8.02
C TYR A 408 9.75 1.40 -8.15
N VAL A 409 9.28 1.57 -9.37
CA VAL A 409 7.84 1.72 -9.67
C VAL A 409 7.25 0.33 -9.83
N ASN A 410 6.51 -0.12 -8.82
CA ASN A 410 5.85 -1.43 -8.85
C ASN A 410 4.38 -1.22 -9.20
N TYR A 411 3.96 -1.82 -10.30
CA TYR A 411 2.56 -1.87 -10.72
C TYR A 411 1.96 -3.22 -10.37
N ASP A 412 0.76 -3.23 -9.83
CA ASP A 412 -0.09 -4.41 -9.72
C ASP A 412 -1.41 -4.12 -10.46
N ILE A 413 -1.56 -4.67 -11.66
CA ILE A 413 -2.57 -4.26 -12.64
C ILE A 413 -3.54 -5.40 -12.90
N GLN A 414 -4.83 -5.13 -12.83
CA GLN A 414 -5.86 -6.08 -13.24
C GLN A 414 -5.73 -6.40 -14.73
N THR A 415 -5.53 -7.68 -15.05
CA THR A 415 -5.23 -8.16 -16.40
C THR A 415 -6.33 -7.91 -17.42
N GLN A 416 -7.57 -7.70 -16.95
CA GLN A 416 -8.72 -7.36 -17.81
C GLN A 416 -8.79 -5.86 -18.15
N MET A 417 -8.07 -5.01 -17.42
CA MET A 417 -8.16 -3.56 -17.57
C MET A 417 -7.05 -2.98 -18.43
N CYS A 418 -5.86 -3.57 -18.39
CA CYS A 418 -4.68 -3.02 -19.05
C CYS A 418 -3.78 -4.13 -19.59
N THR A 419 -3.33 -4.01 -20.83
CA THR A 419 -2.34 -4.90 -21.44
C THR A 419 -0.93 -4.49 -21.05
N PRO A 420 0.09 -5.37 -21.21
CA PRO A 420 1.48 -5.02 -20.98
C PRO A 420 1.96 -3.81 -21.80
N GLU A 421 1.52 -3.75 -23.07
CA GLU A 421 1.89 -2.68 -24.01
C GLU A 421 1.31 -1.33 -23.57
N GLN A 422 0.05 -1.30 -23.14
CA GLN A 422 -0.60 -0.10 -22.58
C GLN A 422 0.10 0.39 -21.31
N LEU A 423 0.59 -0.55 -20.48
CA LEU A 423 1.34 -0.19 -19.27
C LEU A 423 2.71 0.40 -19.62
N ILE A 424 3.44 -0.18 -20.58
CA ILE A 424 4.74 0.35 -21.03
C ILE A 424 4.56 1.76 -21.59
N GLU A 425 3.51 1.98 -22.40
CA GLU A 425 3.17 3.30 -22.94
C GLU A 425 2.86 4.29 -21.81
N PHE A 426 2.06 3.89 -20.81
CA PHE A 426 1.79 4.73 -19.63
C PHE A 426 3.07 5.08 -18.89
N GLN A 427 3.96 4.11 -18.63
CA GLN A 427 5.22 4.34 -17.95
C GLN A 427 6.11 5.34 -18.69
N ASN A 428 6.15 5.27 -20.04
CA ASN A 428 6.91 6.20 -20.85
C ASN A 428 6.33 7.63 -20.76
N ILE A 429 5.00 7.77 -20.79
CA ILE A 429 4.32 9.05 -20.58
C ILE A 429 4.63 9.59 -19.17
N TYR A 430 4.56 8.72 -18.16
CA TYR A 430 4.83 9.10 -16.77
C TYR A 430 6.26 9.65 -16.59
N LEU A 431 7.26 8.97 -17.12
CA LEU A 431 8.66 9.45 -17.11
C LEU A 431 8.82 10.76 -17.87
N ASN A 432 8.22 10.86 -19.06
CA ASN A 432 8.26 12.10 -19.85
C ASN A 432 7.63 13.28 -19.11
N VAL A 433 6.49 13.08 -18.43
CA VAL A 433 5.87 14.11 -17.59
C VAL A 433 6.83 14.57 -16.51
N ILE A 434 7.43 13.65 -15.76
CA ILE A 434 8.39 13.97 -14.67
C ILE A 434 9.54 14.83 -15.23
N GLU A 435 10.18 14.38 -16.31
CA GLU A 435 11.32 15.12 -16.89
C GLU A 435 10.91 16.48 -17.44
N THR A 436 9.74 16.57 -18.08
CA THR A 436 9.25 17.81 -18.69
C THR A 436 8.92 18.86 -17.64
N VAL A 437 8.18 18.48 -16.57
CA VAL A 437 7.82 19.44 -15.50
C VAL A 437 9.03 19.88 -14.67
N LEU A 438 10.05 19.02 -14.50
CA LEU A 438 11.29 19.39 -13.83
C LEU A 438 12.11 20.40 -14.65
N LYS A 439 12.03 20.37 -15.99
CA LYS A 439 12.70 21.33 -16.86
C LYS A 439 11.95 22.66 -16.96
N ASN A 440 10.62 22.63 -16.91
CA ASN A 440 9.76 23.76 -17.22
C ASN A 440 8.63 23.96 -16.18
N PRO A 441 8.94 24.08 -14.88
CA PRO A 441 7.91 24.07 -13.82
C PRO A 441 7.01 25.32 -13.86
N GLU A 442 7.50 26.43 -14.43
CA GLU A 442 6.80 27.72 -14.54
C GLU A 442 6.10 27.92 -15.89
N THR A 443 6.13 26.92 -16.77
CA THR A 443 5.42 26.97 -18.04
C THR A 443 4.05 26.30 -17.90
N ARG A 444 3.04 26.80 -18.61
CA ARG A 444 1.71 26.19 -18.59
C ARG A 444 1.74 24.76 -19.11
N LEU A 445 0.93 23.89 -18.52
CA LEU A 445 0.92 22.47 -18.89
C LEU A 445 0.51 22.26 -20.36
N ASN A 446 -0.39 23.07 -20.92
CA ASN A 446 -0.80 22.98 -22.32
C ASN A 446 0.30 23.35 -23.32
N GLU A 447 1.35 24.04 -22.89
CA GLU A 447 2.48 24.44 -23.73
C GLU A 447 3.61 23.40 -23.73
N ILE A 448 3.68 22.55 -22.70
CA ILE A 448 4.78 21.59 -22.52
C ILE A 448 4.34 20.12 -22.61
N LEU A 449 3.07 19.83 -22.52
CA LEU A 449 2.45 18.52 -22.57
C LEU A 449 1.30 18.49 -23.59
#